data_a800a9dd0af0e23eaf59d4af1ba1852d
#
_entry.id   a800a9dd0af0e23eaf59d4af1ba1852d
#
_cell.length_a   1.000
_cell.length_b   1.000
_cell.length_c   1.000
_cell.angle_alpha   90.00
_cell.angle_beta   90.00
_cell.angle_gamma   90.00
#
_symmetry.space_group_name_H-M   'P 1'
#
loop_
_entity.id
_entity.type
_entity.pdbx_description
1 polymer ?
#
loop_
_entity_poly.entity_id
_entity_poly.type
_entity_poly.pdbx_seq_one_letter_code
_entity_poly.pdbx_strand_id
1 'polypeptide(L)'
;MKKFYISLLGSALLSIIVLGWLIDAFSQQAHAPLDEFSVQSQIIVGLSKQLTTLKPDARPQQVTKLAADFDLILNYKLNQSLALPLALLDKMQTQGGLILEDEQGFYMLYTNDELSPYHLTMRLDKPYEATQRNDIILTLLFYTGLCVFMGFIITPLAKRLTVLNEAAKQFASGNIKARITPSRFTYIKDVELTFNRMASQIEKLVAENKLMASSLSHDIRTPIACLRFGVDAALDSHDENKIKHYLTRMETDLDHMESMLKSYLTFATLEQNANKLTYSSANLKQYLSDIVLQLEPRITSRSLNISLECDDHTVYADLHWLARAITNLINNACDFANHSIQVTASVQERSLVVNIADDGPGIAQENNHKVFSPFFRERSHRNRSDNSYGLGLAIVAKVADWHHGTVKVSKSERLSGACFTLTIAQFEH
;
A
#
# COMPACT_ATOMS: atom_id res chain seq x y z
N MET A 1 20.99 -3.83 2.71
CA MET A 1 20.51 -2.50 3.08
C MET A 1 21.60 -1.42 3.00
N LYS A 2 22.76 -1.51 3.74
CA LYS A 2 23.83 -0.50 3.62
C LYS A 2 24.35 -0.32 2.18
N LYS A 3 24.55 -1.40 1.43
CA LYS A 3 24.97 -1.34 0.02
C LYS A 3 23.93 -0.67 -0.88
N PHE A 4 22.62 -0.93 -0.66
CA PHE A 4 21.54 -0.29 -1.41
C PHE A 4 21.44 1.22 -1.11
N TYR A 5 21.56 1.61 0.16
CA TYR A 5 21.60 3.02 0.56
C TYR A 5 22.77 3.76 -0.07
N ILE A 6 23.98 3.17 0.00
CA ILE A 6 25.18 3.75 -0.61
C ILE A 6 25.02 3.86 -2.12
N SER A 7 24.44 2.84 -2.77
CA SER A 7 24.17 2.85 -4.22
C SER A 7 23.15 3.93 -4.59
N LEU A 8 22.06 4.09 -3.84
CA LEU A 8 21.02 5.10 -4.09
C LEU A 8 21.57 6.52 -3.91
N LEU A 9 22.29 6.76 -2.81
CA LEU A 9 22.92 8.04 -2.56
C LEU A 9 24.01 8.34 -3.59
N GLY A 10 24.83 7.36 -3.94
CA GLY A 10 25.86 7.47 -4.95
C GLY A 10 25.30 7.75 -6.35
N SER A 11 24.21 7.08 -6.74
CA SER A 11 23.55 7.35 -8.03
C SER A 11 22.92 8.73 -8.10
N ALA A 12 22.31 9.20 -7.00
CA ALA A 12 21.75 10.54 -6.91
C ALA A 12 22.83 11.63 -7.00
N LEU A 13 23.94 11.45 -6.26
CA LEU A 13 25.10 12.34 -6.33
C LEU A 13 25.73 12.36 -7.74
N LEU A 14 25.92 11.18 -8.34
CA LEU A 14 26.45 11.06 -9.70
C LEU A 14 25.53 11.76 -10.73
N SER A 15 24.22 11.59 -10.61
CA SER A 15 23.24 12.25 -11.48
C SER A 15 23.30 13.77 -11.37
N ILE A 16 23.48 14.32 -10.16
CA ILE A 16 23.62 15.75 -9.94
C ILE A 16 24.92 16.28 -10.57
N ILE A 17 26.03 15.56 -10.40
CA ILE A 17 27.33 15.94 -10.98
C ILE A 17 27.27 15.90 -12.52
N VAL A 18 26.68 14.84 -13.10
CA VAL A 18 26.53 14.72 -14.57
C VAL A 18 25.61 15.81 -15.12
N LEU A 19 24.50 16.11 -14.44
CA LEU A 19 23.59 17.18 -14.86
C LEU A 19 24.27 18.54 -14.79
N GLY A 20 25.06 18.79 -13.73
CA GLY A 20 25.85 20.02 -13.58
C GLY A 20 26.87 20.18 -14.69
N TRP A 21 27.62 19.14 -15.00
CA TRP A 21 28.58 19.14 -16.09
C TRP A 21 27.91 19.38 -17.47
N LEU A 22 26.73 18.75 -17.69
CA LEU A 22 25.95 18.99 -18.91
C LEU A 22 25.47 20.43 -19.02
N ILE A 23 24.97 21.04 -17.96
CA ILE A 23 24.52 22.45 -17.96
C ILE A 23 25.69 23.37 -18.21
N ASP A 24 26.84 23.13 -17.57
CA ASP A 24 28.05 23.95 -17.78
C ASP A 24 28.60 23.82 -19.21
N ALA A 25 28.66 22.60 -19.75
CA ALA A 25 29.07 22.35 -21.14
C ALA A 25 28.11 23.01 -22.15
N PHE A 26 26.81 23.04 -21.88
CA PHE A 26 25.80 23.70 -22.72
C PHE A 26 25.89 25.24 -22.61
N SER A 27 26.15 25.75 -21.41
CA SER A 27 26.36 27.19 -21.16
C SER A 27 27.61 27.72 -21.88
N GLN A 28 28.71 26.97 -21.87
CA GLN A 28 29.94 27.35 -22.60
C GLN A 28 29.79 27.34 -24.13
N GLN A 29 28.91 26.48 -24.68
CA GLN A 29 28.60 26.47 -26.09
C GLN A 29 27.72 27.65 -26.53
N ALA A 30 26.95 28.25 -25.63
CA ALA A 30 26.05 29.37 -25.91
C ALA A 30 26.80 30.75 -25.96
N HIS A 31 28.02 30.83 -25.46
CA HIS A 31 28.85 32.03 -25.51
C HIS A 31 29.93 31.89 -26.58
N ALA A 32 29.51 31.99 -27.84
CA ALA A 32 30.49 32.17 -28.95
C ALA A 32 31.20 33.50 -28.75
N PRO A 33 32.56 33.57 -28.86
CA PRO A 33 33.33 34.78 -28.61
C PRO A 33 33.03 35.95 -29.54
N LEU A 34 32.17 35.74 -30.54
CA LEU A 34 31.73 36.76 -31.50
C LEU A 34 30.70 37.76 -30.96
N ASP A 35 29.97 37.40 -29.86
CA ASP A 35 28.97 38.30 -29.29
C ASP A 35 29.53 39.26 -28.22
N GLU A 36 30.66 38.93 -27.61
CA GLU A 36 31.26 39.76 -26.56
C GLU A 36 31.69 41.15 -27.02
N PHE A 37 32.05 41.29 -28.30
CA PHE A 37 32.51 42.56 -28.87
C PHE A 37 31.53 43.16 -29.90
N SER A 38 30.29 42.70 -29.91
CA SER A 38 29.29 43.17 -30.90
C SER A 38 28.98 44.65 -30.76
N VAL A 39 28.94 45.19 -29.56
CA VAL A 39 28.73 46.61 -29.28
C VAL A 39 29.93 47.42 -29.74
N GLN A 40 31.16 46.99 -29.45
CA GLN A 40 32.40 47.66 -29.84
C GLN A 40 32.57 47.64 -31.35
N SER A 41 32.14 46.54 -32.01
CA SER A 41 32.09 46.43 -33.47
C SER A 41 31.15 47.48 -34.10
N GLN A 42 29.95 47.66 -33.51
CA GLN A 42 29.04 48.71 -34.01
C GLN A 42 29.59 50.11 -33.76
N ILE A 43 30.29 50.34 -32.66
CA ILE A 43 30.91 51.62 -32.34
C ILE A 43 31.98 51.94 -33.36
N ILE A 44 32.91 51.03 -33.66
CA ILE A 44 34.01 51.30 -34.60
C ILE A 44 33.49 51.55 -36.04
N VAL A 45 32.46 50.84 -36.46
CA VAL A 45 31.78 51.07 -37.77
C VAL A 45 31.06 52.40 -37.75
N GLY A 46 30.41 52.80 -36.69
CA GLY A 46 29.78 54.12 -36.55
C GLY A 46 30.79 55.27 -36.61
N LEU A 47 31.88 55.11 -35.84
CA LEU A 47 32.98 56.10 -35.86
C LEU A 47 33.62 56.20 -37.26
N SER A 48 33.81 55.09 -37.95
CA SER A 48 34.36 55.10 -39.31
C SER A 48 33.46 55.87 -40.27
N LYS A 49 32.15 55.69 -40.24
CA LYS A 49 31.19 56.46 -41.07
C LYS A 49 31.25 57.93 -40.77
N GLN A 50 31.43 58.35 -39.56
CA GLN A 50 31.56 59.75 -39.18
C GLN A 50 32.90 60.36 -39.75
N LEU A 51 33.97 59.58 -39.74
CA LEU A 51 35.27 60.02 -40.28
C LEU A 51 35.27 60.13 -41.80
N THR A 52 34.48 59.30 -42.49
CA THR A 52 34.42 59.36 -44.00
C THR A 52 33.73 60.62 -44.50
N THR A 53 32.86 61.27 -43.67
CA THR A 53 32.26 62.56 -44.08
C THR A 53 33.22 63.75 -44.06
N LEU A 54 34.43 63.57 -43.48
CA LEU A 54 35.43 64.65 -43.35
C LEU A 54 36.52 64.51 -44.40
N LYS A 55 37.14 65.71 -44.74
CA LYS A 55 38.32 65.71 -45.59
C LYS A 55 39.48 64.92 -44.97
N PRO A 56 40.30 64.21 -45.78
CA PRO A 56 41.38 63.35 -45.25
C PRO A 56 42.31 64.04 -44.26
N ASP A 57 42.65 65.28 -44.48
CA ASP A 57 43.56 66.04 -43.61
C ASP A 57 43.00 66.37 -42.22
N ALA A 58 41.70 66.40 -42.07
CA ALA A 58 41.00 66.65 -40.80
C ALA A 58 40.75 65.42 -39.96
N ARG A 59 40.85 64.22 -40.58
CA ARG A 59 40.53 62.93 -39.88
C ARG A 59 41.39 62.63 -38.68
N PRO A 60 42.70 62.77 -38.65
CA PRO A 60 43.55 62.53 -37.50
C PRO A 60 43.17 63.34 -36.31
N GLN A 61 42.90 64.63 -36.45
CA GLN A 61 42.48 65.53 -35.39
C GLN A 61 41.11 65.13 -34.80
N GLN A 62 40.20 64.71 -35.70
CA GLN A 62 38.87 64.27 -35.27
C GLN A 62 38.95 62.95 -34.52
N VAL A 63 39.79 61.99 -34.91
CA VAL A 63 39.98 60.72 -34.15
C VAL A 63 40.48 60.99 -32.75
N THR A 64 41.46 61.96 -32.61
CA THR A 64 41.93 62.33 -31.25
C THR A 64 40.83 62.98 -30.40
N LYS A 65 39.95 63.77 -31.02
CA LYS A 65 38.80 64.34 -30.30
C LYS A 65 37.81 63.32 -29.93
N LEU A 66 37.42 62.42 -30.81
CA LEU A 66 36.48 61.30 -30.55
C LEU A 66 37.03 60.34 -29.49
N ALA A 67 38.36 60.08 -29.52
CA ALA A 67 39.02 59.30 -28.46
C ALA A 67 38.84 59.92 -27.08
N ALA A 68 39.00 61.26 -26.96
CA ALA A 68 38.81 61.98 -25.71
C ALA A 68 37.31 62.07 -25.31
N ASP A 69 36.43 62.38 -26.27
CA ASP A 69 34.99 62.53 -25.98
C ASP A 69 34.29 61.21 -25.51
N PHE A 70 34.79 60.07 -25.95
CA PHE A 70 34.21 58.74 -25.63
C PHE A 70 35.12 57.90 -24.70
N ASP A 71 36.21 58.47 -24.19
CA ASP A 71 37.18 57.75 -23.36
C ASP A 71 37.69 56.44 -24.01
N LEU A 72 37.93 56.49 -25.32
CA LEU A 72 38.34 55.33 -26.10
C LEU A 72 39.80 55.50 -26.54
N ILE A 73 40.55 54.42 -26.55
CA ILE A 73 41.90 54.42 -27.14
C ILE A 73 41.78 54.14 -28.64
N LEU A 74 41.75 55.22 -29.43
CA LEU A 74 41.60 55.15 -30.84
C LEU A 74 42.90 55.61 -31.52
N ASN A 75 43.30 54.89 -32.57
CA ASN A 75 44.44 55.29 -33.46
C ASN A 75 44.03 55.23 -34.92
N TYR A 76 44.55 56.17 -35.70
CA TYR A 76 44.34 56.22 -37.15
C TYR A 76 45.70 56.17 -37.85
N LYS A 77 45.99 55.04 -38.55
CA LYS A 77 47.28 54.72 -39.12
C LYS A 77 47.18 54.25 -40.57
N LEU A 78 48.32 54.36 -41.30
CA LEU A 78 48.39 53.87 -42.66
C LEU A 78 48.41 52.32 -42.71
N ASN A 79 47.73 51.72 -43.67
CA ASN A 79 47.67 50.25 -43.82
C ASN A 79 49.04 49.60 -44.04
N GLN A 80 49.98 50.34 -44.68
CA GLN A 80 51.37 49.89 -44.95
C GLN A 80 52.16 49.59 -43.63
N SER A 81 51.71 50.08 -42.48
CA SER A 81 52.36 49.81 -41.23
C SER A 81 51.93 48.47 -40.55
N LEU A 82 50.97 47.74 -41.18
CA LEU A 82 50.44 46.49 -40.66
C LEU A 82 51.12 45.32 -41.42
N ALA A 83 51.84 44.49 -40.67
CA ALA A 83 52.40 43.22 -41.14
C ALA A 83 51.37 42.09 -41.00
N LEU A 84 50.22 42.15 -41.70
CA LEU A 84 49.18 41.15 -41.67
C LEU A 84 49.15 40.31 -42.95
N PRO A 85 48.87 39.00 -42.88
CA PRO A 85 48.57 38.13 -44.02
C PRO A 85 47.37 38.65 -44.82
N LEU A 86 47.44 38.52 -46.21
CA LEU A 86 46.38 38.97 -47.13
C LEU A 86 44.95 38.48 -46.69
N ALA A 87 44.85 37.27 -46.23
CA ALA A 87 43.56 36.69 -45.76
C ALA A 87 42.94 37.41 -44.52
N LEU A 88 43.73 38.13 -43.74
CA LEU A 88 43.26 38.91 -42.61
C LEU A 88 42.95 40.37 -43.01
N LEU A 89 43.54 40.87 -44.06
CA LEU A 89 43.22 42.19 -44.56
C LEU A 89 41.79 42.28 -45.08
N ASP A 90 41.30 41.25 -45.77
CA ASP A 90 39.90 41.18 -46.21
C ASP A 90 38.91 41.19 -45.02
N LYS A 91 39.27 40.56 -43.88
CA LYS A 91 38.44 40.55 -42.67
C LYS A 91 38.37 41.94 -42.02
N MET A 92 39.31 42.80 -42.19
CA MET A 92 39.26 44.19 -41.68
C MET A 92 38.14 45.02 -42.34
N GLN A 93 37.70 44.63 -43.53
CA GLN A 93 36.64 45.32 -44.31
C GLN A 93 35.23 44.71 -44.01
N THR A 94 35.18 43.56 -43.40
CA THR A 94 33.89 42.92 -43.06
C THR A 94 33.22 43.64 -41.92
N GLN A 95 31.88 43.48 -41.81
CA GLN A 95 31.07 44.03 -40.77
C GLN A 95 31.53 43.42 -39.40
N GLY A 96 32.15 44.29 -38.56
CA GLY A 96 32.70 43.87 -37.28
C GLY A 96 34.20 44.07 -37.12
N GLY A 97 34.97 44.28 -38.24
CA GLY A 97 36.42 44.46 -38.20
C GLY A 97 37.20 43.21 -37.81
N LEU A 98 38.49 43.32 -37.65
CA LEU A 98 39.38 42.23 -37.20
C LEU A 98 39.78 42.44 -35.72
N ILE A 99 39.52 41.51 -34.88
CA ILE A 99 39.94 41.53 -33.46
C ILE A 99 41.24 40.75 -33.37
N LEU A 100 42.25 41.37 -32.76
CA LEU A 100 43.56 40.79 -32.49
C LEU A 100 43.92 41.01 -31.01
N GLU A 101 44.86 40.20 -30.52
CA GLU A 101 45.40 40.29 -29.17
C GLU A 101 46.89 40.60 -29.23
N ASP A 102 47.34 41.52 -28.42
CA ASP A 102 48.76 41.83 -28.19
C ASP A 102 49.09 41.76 -26.68
N GLU A 103 50.31 42.02 -26.32
CA GLU A 103 50.79 42.04 -24.92
C GLU A 103 50.00 42.99 -23.99
N GLN A 104 49.26 43.95 -24.55
CA GLN A 104 48.48 44.93 -23.81
C GLN A 104 46.95 44.62 -23.81
N GLY A 105 46.51 43.56 -24.49
CA GLY A 105 45.12 43.10 -24.54
C GLY A 105 44.52 43.06 -25.96
N PHE A 106 43.21 43.03 -26.03
CA PHE A 106 42.48 42.95 -27.30
C PHE A 106 42.39 44.32 -27.98
N TYR A 107 42.51 44.31 -29.32
CA TYR A 107 42.25 45.50 -30.12
C TYR A 107 41.55 45.13 -31.41
N MET A 108 40.74 46.06 -31.91
CA MET A 108 39.95 45.90 -33.13
C MET A 108 40.51 46.78 -34.24
N LEU A 109 40.69 46.17 -35.36
CA LEU A 109 41.10 46.84 -36.58
C LEU A 109 39.95 46.93 -37.58
N TYR A 110 39.66 48.11 -38.06
CA TYR A 110 38.62 48.33 -39.08
C TYR A 110 39.05 49.25 -40.16
N THR A 111 38.75 48.91 -41.41
CA THR A 111 38.91 49.78 -42.58
C THR A 111 37.73 49.60 -43.52
N ASN A 112 37.54 50.58 -44.44
CA ASN A 112 36.59 50.48 -45.53
C ASN A 112 37.20 51.21 -46.76
N ASP A 113 36.55 51.08 -47.92
CA ASP A 113 37.05 51.68 -49.15
C ASP A 113 37.24 53.19 -49.06
N GLU A 114 36.42 53.89 -48.26
CA GLU A 114 36.47 55.34 -48.06
C GLU A 114 37.56 55.81 -47.10
N LEU A 115 37.99 54.94 -46.22
CA LEU A 115 39.11 55.18 -45.29
C LEU A 115 40.45 54.79 -45.86
N SER A 116 40.47 53.88 -46.83
CA SER A 116 41.72 53.44 -47.50
C SER A 116 42.53 54.59 -47.99
N PRO A 117 43.87 54.62 -47.85
CA PRO A 117 44.75 53.53 -47.32
C PRO A 117 45.00 53.51 -45.83
N TYR A 118 44.07 54.03 -45.03
CA TYR A 118 44.18 54.08 -43.57
C TYR A 118 43.21 53.08 -42.85
N HIS A 119 43.53 52.74 -41.66
CA HIS A 119 42.66 51.94 -40.76
C HIS A 119 42.48 52.64 -39.43
N LEU A 120 41.33 52.30 -38.75
CA LEU A 120 41.02 52.70 -37.42
C LEU A 120 41.33 51.51 -36.48
N THR A 121 42.08 51.77 -35.42
CA THR A 121 42.36 50.81 -34.37
C THR A 121 41.65 51.27 -33.14
N MET A 122 40.87 50.39 -32.48
CA MET A 122 40.23 50.64 -31.19
C MET A 122 40.73 49.60 -30.21
N ARG A 123 41.22 50.01 -29.06
CA ARG A 123 41.58 49.08 -28.00
C ARG A 123 40.36 48.69 -27.24
N LEU A 124 40.28 47.40 -26.94
CA LEU A 124 39.17 46.81 -26.21
C LEU A 124 39.58 46.57 -24.79
N ASP A 125 38.75 47.00 -23.83
CA ASP A 125 38.97 46.61 -22.45
C ASP A 125 38.84 45.10 -22.29
N LYS A 126 39.69 44.50 -21.45
CA LYS A 126 39.56 43.07 -21.17
C LYS A 126 38.16 42.78 -20.65
N PRO A 127 37.47 41.75 -21.15
CA PRO A 127 36.20 41.36 -20.57
C PRO A 127 36.38 41.13 -19.07
N TYR A 128 35.46 41.64 -18.31
CA TYR A 128 35.53 41.68 -16.85
C TYR A 128 35.56 40.25 -16.27
N GLU A 129 36.75 39.73 -15.92
CA GLU A 129 37.00 38.41 -15.36
C GLU A 129 36.27 38.14 -14.01
N ALA A 130 35.74 39.20 -13.39
CA ALA A 130 35.12 39.10 -12.04
C ALA A 130 33.77 38.32 -12.09
N THR A 131 33.08 38.26 -13.20
CA THR A 131 31.79 37.56 -13.33
C THR A 131 32.00 36.05 -13.21
N GLN A 132 33.04 35.52 -13.84
CA GLN A 132 33.30 34.08 -13.89
C GLN A 132 33.61 33.43 -12.53
N ARG A 133 34.30 34.15 -11.61
CA ARG A 133 34.62 33.64 -10.27
C ARG A 133 33.38 33.56 -9.38
N ASN A 134 32.48 34.53 -9.47
CA ASN A 134 31.25 34.55 -8.68
C ASN A 134 30.28 33.46 -9.13
N ASP A 135 30.22 33.18 -10.43
CA ASP A 135 29.37 32.14 -11.03
C ASP A 135 29.82 30.74 -10.60
N ILE A 136 31.12 30.46 -10.52
CA ILE A 136 31.69 29.21 -10.04
C ILE A 136 31.33 29.01 -8.55
N ILE A 137 31.45 30.03 -7.70
CA ILE A 137 31.12 29.96 -6.29
C ILE A 137 29.61 29.70 -6.10
N LEU A 138 28.75 30.40 -6.85
CA LEU A 138 27.31 30.25 -6.80
C LEU A 138 26.88 28.85 -7.25
N THR A 139 27.48 28.33 -8.30
CA THR A 139 27.27 26.99 -8.82
C THR A 139 27.67 25.92 -7.78
N LEU A 140 28.84 26.03 -7.18
CA LEU A 140 29.28 25.12 -6.11
C LEU A 140 28.35 25.16 -4.89
N LEU A 141 27.88 26.33 -4.49
CA LEU A 141 26.97 26.51 -3.36
C LEU A 141 25.61 25.91 -3.65
N PHE A 142 25.09 26.05 -4.87
CA PHE A 142 23.85 25.43 -5.33
C PHE A 142 23.93 23.90 -5.31
N TYR A 143 24.99 23.29 -5.88
CA TYR A 143 25.13 21.82 -5.87
C TYR A 143 25.37 21.26 -4.47
N THR A 144 26.11 21.97 -3.62
CA THR A 144 26.29 21.56 -2.23
C THR A 144 24.97 21.60 -1.49
N GLY A 145 24.18 22.66 -1.64
CA GLY A 145 22.84 22.78 -1.08
C GLY A 145 21.91 21.66 -1.55
N LEU A 146 21.93 21.34 -2.84
CA LEU A 146 21.13 20.26 -3.43
C LEU A 146 21.54 18.88 -2.88
N CYS A 147 22.85 18.63 -2.72
CA CYS A 147 23.35 17.38 -2.12
C CYS A 147 22.92 17.23 -0.67
N VAL A 148 22.99 18.29 0.14
CA VAL A 148 22.54 18.31 1.53
C VAL A 148 21.02 18.07 1.60
N PHE A 149 20.23 18.73 0.75
CA PHE A 149 18.78 18.56 0.67
C PHE A 149 18.38 17.12 0.31
N MET A 150 19.03 16.53 -0.69
CA MET A 150 18.80 15.12 -1.05
C MET A 150 19.19 14.18 0.08
N GLY A 151 20.30 14.42 0.76
CA GLY A 151 20.70 13.66 1.94
C GLY A 151 19.67 13.73 3.06
N PHE A 152 19.08 14.90 3.28
CA PHE A 152 18.03 15.12 4.28
C PHE A 152 16.74 14.33 3.97
N ILE A 153 16.37 14.18 2.69
CA ILE A 153 15.19 13.39 2.27
C ILE A 153 15.49 11.89 2.29
N ILE A 154 16.62 11.47 1.74
CA ILE A 154 16.95 10.05 1.54
C ILE A 154 17.27 9.34 2.88
N THR A 155 17.96 10.02 3.79
CA THR A 155 18.40 9.39 5.05
C THR A 155 17.26 8.89 5.93
N PRO A 156 16.19 9.67 6.22
CA PRO A 156 15.07 9.18 7.02
C PRO A 156 14.29 8.07 6.32
N LEU A 157 14.13 8.14 4.98
CA LEU A 157 13.47 7.10 4.19
C LEU A 157 14.24 5.77 4.28
N ALA A 158 15.55 5.80 4.07
CA ALA A 158 16.40 4.61 4.16
C ALA A 158 16.42 4.00 5.57
N LYS A 159 16.45 4.82 6.62
CA LYS A 159 16.34 4.34 8.00
C LYS A 159 15.01 3.61 8.23
N ARG A 160 13.91 4.15 7.74
CA ARG A 160 12.57 3.54 7.88
C ARG A 160 12.43 2.24 7.10
N LEU A 161 12.95 2.18 5.88
CA LEU A 161 13.01 0.93 5.11
C LEU A 161 13.85 -0.15 5.82
N THR A 162 14.89 0.25 6.55
CA THR A 162 15.69 -0.68 7.35
C THR A 162 14.87 -1.24 8.51
N VAL A 163 14.11 -0.39 9.22
CA VAL A 163 13.21 -0.83 10.31
C VAL A 163 12.13 -1.78 9.79
N LEU A 164 11.50 -1.44 8.66
CA LEU A 164 10.50 -2.30 8.01
C LEU A 164 11.09 -3.68 7.65
N ASN A 165 12.28 -3.69 7.04
CA ASN A 165 12.96 -4.94 6.67
C ASN A 165 13.34 -5.78 7.88
N GLU A 166 13.77 -5.14 8.98
CA GLU A 166 14.12 -5.85 10.21
C GLU A 166 12.89 -6.46 10.88
N ALA A 167 11.78 -5.70 10.97
CA ALA A 167 10.51 -6.21 11.47
C ALA A 167 9.97 -7.37 10.60
N ALA A 168 10.08 -7.26 9.28
CA ALA A 168 9.68 -8.32 8.35
C ALA A 168 10.54 -9.59 8.53
N LYS A 169 11.85 -9.46 8.75
CA LYS A 169 12.73 -10.59 9.04
C LYS A 169 12.42 -11.25 10.37
N GLN A 170 12.17 -10.46 11.43
CA GLN A 170 11.76 -11.00 12.72
C GLN A 170 10.43 -11.74 12.61
N PHE A 171 9.49 -11.18 11.86
CA PHE A 171 8.21 -11.83 11.59
C PHE A 171 8.39 -13.16 10.84
N ALA A 172 9.20 -13.18 9.78
CA ALA A 172 9.50 -14.39 9.00
C ALA A 172 10.27 -15.46 9.80
N SER A 173 11.06 -15.06 10.80
CA SER A 173 11.75 -16.00 11.70
C SER A 173 10.88 -16.60 12.80
N GLY A 174 9.55 -16.29 12.80
CA GLY A 174 8.58 -16.84 13.74
C GLY A 174 8.16 -15.90 14.87
N ASN A 175 8.72 -14.70 14.97
CA ASN A 175 8.23 -13.69 15.91
C ASN A 175 6.97 -12.99 15.34
N ILE A 176 5.84 -13.69 15.37
CA ILE A 176 4.55 -13.19 14.85
C ILE A 176 4.01 -11.96 15.57
N LYS A 177 4.61 -11.57 16.72
CA LYS A 177 4.28 -10.35 17.48
C LYS A 177 5.09 -9.13 17.04
N ALA A 178 6.06 -9.28 16.14
CA ALA A 178 6.83 -8.17 15.61
C ALA A 178 5.91 -7.12 14.97
N ARG A 179 6.05 -5.86 15.39
CA ARG A 179 5.28 -4.71 14.87
C ARG A 179 6.20 -3.54 14.64
N ILE A 180 5.78 -2.66 13.75
CA ILE A 180 6.45 -1.40 13.46
C ILE A 180 5.67 -0.29 14.14
N THR A 181 6.38 0.61 14.84
CA THR A 181 5.78 1.84 15.35
C THR A 181 5.69 2.84 14.19
N PRO A 182 4.47 3.15 13.68
CA PRO A 182 4.31 4.05 12.56
C PRO A 182 4.80 5.44 12.90
N SER A 183 5.56 6.06 12.00
CA SER A 183 6.01 7.43 12.18
C SER A 183 4.96 8.43 11.69
N ARG A 184 4.83 9.56 12.37
CA ARG A 184 3.88 10.63 11.98
C ARG A 184 4.25 11.32 10.65
N PHE A 185 5.51 11.27 10.24
CA PHE A 185 6.07 12.09 9.16
C PHE A 185 6.83 11.25 8.13
N THR A 186 6.32 10.09 7.68
CA THR A 186 6.99 9.27 6.67
C THR A 186 6.12 9.01 5.47
N TYR A 187 6.72 9.10 4.28
CA TYR A 187 6.09 8.74 3.00
C TYR A 187 5.68 7.26 2.93
N ILE A 188 6.18 6.40 3.86
CA ILE A 188 5.88 4.95 3.91
C ILE A 188 4.94 4.57 5.06
N LYS A 189 4.26 5.54 5.69
CA LYS A 189 3.33 5.28 6.81
C LYS A 189 2.26 4.26 6.45
N ASP A 190 1.70 4.34 5.24
CA ASP A 190 0.65 3.42 4.81
C ASP A 190 1.20 1.99 4.63
N VAL A 191 2.46 1.85 4.20
CA VAL A 191 3.13 0.55 4.11
C VAL A 191 3.38 -0.03 5.51
N GLU A 192 3.83 0.79 6.48
CA GLU A 192 4.00 0.39 7.88
C GLU A 192 2.68 -0.07 8.51
N LEU A 193 1.58 0.68 8.28
CA LEU A 193 0.24 0.32 8.76
C LEU A 193 -0.27 -0.97 8.09
N THR A 194 -0.06 -1.12 6.78
CA THR A 194 -0.46 -2.32 6.04
C THR A 194 0.31 -3.54 6.52
N PHE A 195 1.62 -3.42 6.77
CA PHE A 195 2.42 -4.48 7.38
C PHE A 195 1.84 -4.88 8.75
N ASN A 196 1.54 -3.92 9.62
CA ASN A 196 0.98 -4.22 10.94
C ASN A 196 -0.40 -4.89 10.86
N ARG A 197 -1.26 -4.49 9.92
CA ARG A 197 -2.56 -5.16 9.68
C ARG A 197 -2.36 -6.60 9.23
N MET A 198 -1.49 -6.84 8.25
CA MET A 198 -1.14 -8.18 7.79
C MET A 198 -0.58 -9.03 8.92
N ALA A 199 0.36 -8.49 9.71
CA ALA A 199 0.94 -9.18 10.85
C ALA A 199 -0.11 -9.54 11.91
N SER A 200 -1.09 -8.67 12.18
CA SER A 200 -2.20 -8.94 13.11
C SER A 200 -3.15 -10.01 12.58
N GLN A 201 -3.42 -10.01 11.27
CA GLN A 201 -4.24 -11.06 10.66
C GLN A 201 -3.56 -12.43 10.74
N ILE A 202 -2.27 -12.51 10.42
CA ILE A 202 -1.51 -13.77 10.50
C ILE A 202 -1.40 -14.25 11.96
N GLU A 203 -1.15 -13.35 12.93
CA GLU A 203 -1.11 -13.70 14.36
C GLU A 203 -2.45 -14.31 14.82
N LYS A 204 -3.58 -13.70 14.39
CA LYS A 204 -4.91 -14.21 14.66
C LYS A 204 -5.12 -15.61 14.06
N LEU A 205 -4.76 -15.80 12.77
CA LEU A 205 -4.87 -17.09 12.10
C LEU A 205 -4.02 -18.18 12.76
N VAL A 206 -2.78 -17.87 13.16
CA VAL A 206 -1.91 -18.82 13.87
C VAL A 206 -2.48 -19.16 15.25
N ALA A 207 -3.02 -18.19 15.99
CA ALA A 207 -3.64 -18.42 17.28
C ALA A 207 -4.89 -19.30 17.15
N GLU A 208 -5.76 -19.03 16.17
CA GLU A 208 -6.96 -19.84 15.87
C GLU A 208 -6.57 -21.27 15.47
N ASN A 209 -5.56 -21.44 14.62
CA ASN A 209 -5.08 -22.76 14.19
C ASN A 209 -4.48 -23.56 15.37
N LYS A 210 -3.70 -22.90 16.23
CA LYS A 210 -3.15 -23.53 17.44
C LYS A 210 -4.25 -23.96 18.41
N LEU A 211 -5.27 -23.11 18.60
CA LEU A 211 -6.42 -23.44 19.45
C LEU A 211 -7.17 -24.64 18.86
N MET A 212 -7.41 -24.64 17.53
CA MET A 212 -8.05 -25.72 16.79
C MET A 212 -7.31 -27.04 17.00
N ALA A 213 -5.99 -27.07 16.75
CA ALA A 213 -5.18 -28.27 16.88
C ALA A 213 -5.17 -28.79 18.33
N SER A 214 -5.13 -27.91 19.33
CA SER A 214 -5.17 -28.28 20.74
C SER A 214 -6.52 -28.87 21.16
N SER A 215 -7.63 -28.22 20.73
CA SER A 215 -8.99 -28.70 21.02
C SER A 215 -9.25 -30.03 20.33
N LEU A 216 -8.91 -30.18 19.05
CA LEU A 216 -9.03 -31.43 18.31
C LEU A 216 -8.26 -32.57 19.00
N SER A 217 -7.01 -32.31 19.41
CA SER A 217 -6.21 -33.34 20.13
C SER A 217 -6.84 -33.76 21.46
N HIS A 218 -7.45 -32.83 22.18
CA HIS A 218 -8.15 -33.13 23.42
C HIS A 218 -9.41 -33.95 23.16
N ASP A 219 -10.23 -33.52 22.18
CA ASP A 219 -11.54 -34.11 21.93
C ASP A 219 -11.44 -35.49 21.26
N ILE A 220 -10.39 -35.77 20.50
CA ILE A 220 -10.08 -37.10 19.93
C ILE A 220 -9.58 -38.06 21.00
N ARG A 221 -8.83 -37.59 22.01
CA ARG A 221 -8.23 -38.46 23.02
C ARG A 221 -9.29 -39.21 23.84
N THR A 222 -10.41 -38.55 24.17
CA THR A 222 -11.48 -39.14 25.00
C THR A 222 -12.14 -40.33 24.31
N PRO A 223 -12.69 -40.25 23.08
CA PRO A 223 -13.30 -41.42 22.44
C PRO A 223 -12.27 -42.51 22.13
N ILE A 224 -11.01 -42.19 21.79
CA ILE A 224 -9.94 -43.20 21.62
C ILE A 224 -9.75 -43.97 22.94
N ALA A 225 -9.76 -43.31 24.11
CA ALA A 225 -9.64 -43.99 25.40
C ALA A 225 -10.87 -44.86 25.69
N CYS A 226 -12.08 -44.40 25.34
CA CYS A 226 -13.31 -45.18 25.44
C CYS A 226 -13.31 -46.42 24.54
N LEU A 227 -12.88 -46.26 23.28
CA LEU A 227 -12.73 -47.37 22.34
C LEU A 227 -11.75 -48.41 22.88
N ARG A 228 -10.58 -47.99 23.37
CA ARG A 228 -9.58 -48.89 23.96
C ARG A 228 -10.14 -49.67 25.17
N PHE A 229 -10.81 -48.94 26.07
CA PHE A 229 -11.48 -49.58 27.22
C PHE A 229 -12.55 -50.57 26.73
N GLY A 230 -13.38 -50.22 25.74
CA GLY A 230 -14.39 -51.08 25.15
C GLY A 230 -13.82 -52.36 24.57
N VAL A 231 -12.66 -52.28 23.87
CA VAL A 231 -11.95 -53.44 23.33
C VAL A 231 -11.45 -54.33 24.48
N ASP A 232 -10.73 -53.75 25.46
CA ASP A 232 -10.21 -54.51 26.61
C ASP A 232 -11.34 -55.20 27.38
N ALA A 233 -12.44 -54.47 27.64
CA ALA A 233 -13.61 -55.04 28.34
C ALA A 233 -14.36 -56.11 27.54
N ALA A 234 -14.40 -56.01 26.21
CA ALA A 234 -15.00 -57.02 25.35
C ALA A 234 -14.16 -58.29 25.28
N LEU A 235 -12.81 -58.17 25.27
CA LEU A 235 -11.86 -59.29 25.26
C LEU A 235 -11.90 -60.04 26.59
N ASP A 236 -12.07 -59.36 27.70
CA ASP A 236 -12.11 -59.99 29.06
C ASP A 236 -13.49 -60.58 29.41
N SER A 237 -14.52 -60.29 28.59
CA SER A 237 -15.88 -60.77 28.86
C SER A 237 -16.17 -62.11 28.19
N HIS A 238 -16.79 -63.03 28.92
CA HIS A 238 -17.34 -64.31 28.41
C HIS A 238 -18.86 -64.25 28.18
N ASP A 239 -19.50 -63.10 28.46
CA ASP A 239 -20.94 -62.86 28.29
C ASP A 239 -21.20 -62.17 26.92
N GLU A 240 -21.87 -62.90 26.02
CA GLU A 240 -22.16 -62.45 24.66
C GLU A 240 -22.98 -61.13 24.66
N ASN A 241 -23.90 -60.95 25.60
CA ASN A 241 -24.68 -59.71 25.68
C ASN A 241 -23.82 -58.50 26.09
N LYS A 242 -22.86 -58.71 27.00
CA LYS A 242 -21.92 -57.65 27.38
C LYS A 242 -20.97 -57.30 26.23
N ILE A 243 -20.45 -58.31 25.52
CA ILE A 243 -19.61 -58.10 24.35
C ILE A 243 -20.39 -57.25 23.31
N LYS A 244 -21.63 -57.63 22.99
CA LYS A 244 -22.48 -56.89 22.08
C LYS A 244 -22.70 -55.45 22.55
N HIS A 245 -22.95 -55.25 23.86
CA HIS A 245 -23.11 -53.92 24.42
C HIS A 245 -21.84 -53.07 24.23
N TYR A 246 -20.65 -53.60 24.49
CA TYR A 246 -19.39 -52.87 24.30
C TYR A 246 -19.18 -52.53 22.81
N LEU A 247 -19.42 -53.48 21.89
CA LEU A 247 -19.29 -53.23 20.43
C LEU A 247 -20.24 -52.14 19.98
N THR A 248 -21.52 -52.15 20.37
CA THR A 248 -22.49 -51.08 20.01
C THR A 248 -22.05 -49.72 20.55
N ARG A 249 -21.49 -49.68 21.77
CA ARG A 249 -20.98 -48.41 22.33
C ARG A 249 -19.77 -47.92 21.57
N MET A 250 -18.87 -48.79 21.17
CA MET A 250 -17.70 -48.47 20.32
C MET A 250 -18.13 -47.92 18.95
N GLU A 251 -19.16 -48.52 18.31
CA GLU A 251 -19.75 -48.02 17.09
C GLU A 251 -20.26 -46.59 17.24
N THR A 252 -21.00 -46.32 18.33
CA THR A 252 -21.48 -44.98 18.70
C THR A 252 -20.32 -43.99 18.88
N ASP A 253 -19.22 -44.40 19.55
CA ASP A 253 -18.04 -43.53 19.74
C ASP A 253 -17.33 -43.27 18.43
N LEU A 254 -17.28 -44.22 17.47
CA LEU A 254 -16.77 -44.03 16.11
C LEU A 254 -17.62 -43.04 15.30
N ASP A 255 -18.95 -43.16 15.32
CA ASP A 255 -19.88 -42.23 14.64
C ASP A 255 -19.69 -40.79 15.18
N HIS A 256 -19.48 -40.66 16.49
CA HIS A 256 -19.16 -39.38 17.11
C HIS A 256 -17.84 -38.80 16.59
N MET A 257 -16.79 -39.63 16.48
CA MET A 257 -15.50 -39.19 15.94
C MET A 257 -15.62 -38.76 14.48
N GLU A 258 -16.38 -39.49 13.63
CA GLU A 258 -16.62 -39.14 12.26
C GLU A 258 -17.35 -37.77 12.13
N SER A 259 -18.41 -37.59 12.90
CA SER A 259 -19.18 -36.34 12.97
C SER A 259 -18.32 -35.18 13.43
N MET A 260 -17.44 -35.37 14.42
CA MET A 260 -16.49 -34.41 14.91
C MET A 260 -15.51 -34.01 13.81
N LEU A 261 -14.88 -34.99 13.13
CA LEU A 261 -13.93 -34.75 12.07
C LEU A 261 -14.56 -33.96 10.90
N LYS A 262 -15.80 -34.32 10.52
CA LYS A 262 -16.56 -33.60 9.49
C LYS A 262 -16.82 -32.14 9.89
N SER A 263 -17.13 -31.88 11.14
CA SER A 263 -17.33 -30.52 11.67
C SER A 263 -16.05 -29.68 11.63
N TYR A 264 -14.91 -30.30 12.01
CA TYR A 264 -13.59 -29.66 11.94
C TYR A 264 -13.17 -29.35 10.50
N LEU A 265 -13.33 -30.32 9.58
CA LEU A 265 -13.03 -30.11 8.17
C LEU A 265 -13.90 -29.01 7.55
N THR A 266 -15.19 -29.00 7.88
CA THR A 266 -16.10 -27.93 7.44
C THR A 266 -15.64 -26.57 7.95
N PHE A 267 -15.24 -26.47 9.21
CA PHE A 267 -14.73 -25.21 9.77
C PHE A 267 -13.40 -24.77 9.11
N ALA A 268 -12.48 -25.71 8.89
CA ALA A 268 -11.20 -25.42 8.25
C ALA A 268 -11.36 -24.95 6.78
N THR A 269 -12.33 -25.50 6.05
CA THR A 269 -12.60 -25.10 4.66
C THR A 269 -13.37 -23.79 4.55
N LEU A 270 -14.05 -23.35 5.62
CA LEU A 270 -14.74 -22.06 5.64
C LEU A 270 -13.82 -20.90 5.27
N GLU A 271 -12.60 -20.85 5.82
CA GLU A 271 -11.67 -19.74 5.58
C GLU A 271 -11.20 -19.66 4.12
N GLN A 272 -11.15 -20.78 3.41
CA GLN A 272 -10.76 -20.84 2.00
C GLN A 272 -11.89 -20.39 1.06
N ASN A 273 -13.14 -20.48 1.50
CA ASN A 273 -14.33 -20.21 0.69
C ASN A 273 -14.92 -18.80 0.84
N ALA A 274 -14.39 -17.98 1.74
CA ALA A 274 -14.88 -16.61 1.98
C ALA A 274 -14.94 -15.74 0.71
N ASN A 275 -14.09 -16.01 -0.28
CA ASN A 275 -14.02 -15.27 -1.56
C ASN A 275 -14.84 -15.92 -2.71
N LYS A 276 -15.65 -16.96 -2.42
CA LYS A 276 -16.37 -17.75 -3.44
C LYS A 276 -17.86 -17.88 -3.15
N LEU A 277 -18.45 -16.84 -2.54
CA LEU A 277 -19.89 -16.84 -2.28
C LEU A 277 -20.68 -16.82 -3.57
N THR A 278 -21.68 -17.68 -3.68
CA THR A 278 -22.61 -17.75 -4.81
C THR A 278 -23.98 -17.29 -4.35
N TYR A 279 -24.27 -16.02 -4.59
CA TYR A 279 -25.56 -15.42 -4.21
C TYR A 279 -26.67 -15.88 -5.14
N SER A 280 -27.82 -16.18 -4.57
CA SER A 280 -29.05 -16.51 -5.29
C SER A 280 -30.29 -16.03 -4.54
N SER A 281 -31.41 -15.89 -5.24
CA SER A 281 -32.68 -15.45 -4.66
C SER A 281 -33.54 -16.63 -4.26
N ALA A 282 -34.22 -16.54 -3.12
CA ALA A 282 -35.20 -17.52 -2.69
C ALA A 282 -36.38 -16.86 -1.94
N ASN A 283 -37.53 -17.51 -1.96
CA ASN A 283 -38.63 -17.14 -1.09
C ASN A 283 -38.30 -17.51 0.35
N LEU A 284 -38.25 -16.52 1.26
CA LEU A 284 -37.81 -16.70 2.64
C LEU A 284 -38.64 -17.71 3.41
N LYS A 285 -39.97 -17.63 3.28
CA LYS A 285 -40.90 -18.51 3.99
C LYS A 285 -40.73 -19.96 3.59
N GLN A 286 -40.65 -20.22 2.28
CA GLN A 286 -40.42 -21.57 1.76
C GLN A 286 -39.05 -22.09 2.15
N TYR A 287 -38.02 -21.30 2.01
CA TYR A 287 -36.65 -21.64 2.36
C TYR A 287 -36.49 -22.04 3.82
N LEU A 288 -37.08 -21.27 4.76
CA LEU A 288 -37.07 -21.60 6.18
C LEU A 288 -37.91 -22.84 6.51
N SER A 289 -39.05 -23.00 5.84
CA SER A 289 -39.91 -24.19 6.01
C SER A 289 -39.17 -25.47 5.59
N ASP A 290 -38.43 -25.43 4.51
CA ASP A 290 -37.62 -26.56 4.02
C ASP A 290 -36.51 -26.93 5.01
N ILE A 291 -35.86 -25.93 5.62
CA ILE A 291 -34.84 -26.17 6.66
C ILE A 291 -35.46 -26.81 7.92
N VAL A 292 -36.61 -26.30 8.39
CA VAL A 292 -37.32 -26.86 9.56
C VAL A 292 -37.76 -28.28 9.27
N LEU A 293 -38.31 -28.56 8.08
CA LEU A 293 -38.73 -29.91 7.68
C LEU A 293 -37.56 -30.90 7.66
N GLN A 294 -36.37 -30.50 7.21
CA GLN A 294 -35.17 -31.34 7.27
C GLN A 294 -34.76 -31.71 8.69
N LEU A 295 -35.10 -30.88 9.68
CA LEU A 295 -34.75 -31.06 11.10
C LEU A 295 -35.88 -31.74 11.88
N GLU A 296 -37.04 -32.00 11.27
CA GLU A 296 -38.21 -32.64 11.93
C GLU A 296 -37.90 -33.95 12.68
N PRO A 297 -37.09 -34.89 12.15
CA PRO A 297 -36.73 -36.09 12.87
C PRO A 297 -36.03 -35.81 14.23
N ARG A 298 -35.17 -34.78 14.25
CA ARG A 298 -34.45 -34.36 15.46
C ARG A 298 -35.40 -33.67 16.47
N ILE A 299 -36.28 -32.81 15.96
CA ILE A 299 -37.26 -32.07 16.75
C ILE A 299 -38.21 -33.05 17.42
N THR A 300 -38.74 -34.01 16.65
CA THR A 300 -39.67 -35.04 17.11
C THR A 300 -39.01 -35.99 18.12
N SER A 301 -37.77 -36.43 17.88
CA SER A 301 -37.02 -37.31 18.78
C SER A 301 -36.80 -36.70 20.17
N ARG A 302 -36.81 -35.37 20.27
CA ARG A 302 -36.67 -34.62 21.54
C ARG A 302 -37.99 -34.08 22.09
N SER A 303 -39.13 -34.42 21.44
CA SER A 303 -40.46 -33.96 21.82
C SER A 303 -40.59 -32.44 21.93
N LEU A 304 -39.94 -31.74 21.01
CA LEU A 304 -39.93 -30.27 20.96
C LEU A 304 -41.00 -29.75 20.00
N ASN A 305 -41.55 -28.59 20.34
CA ASN A 305 -42.47 -27.83 19.49
C ASN A 305 -41.70 -26.69 18.80
N ILE A 306 -41.76 -26.59 17.50
CA ILE A 306 -41.19 -25.49 16.77
C ILE A 306 -42.29 -24.64 16.09
N SER A 307 -42.25 -23.34 16.28
CA SER A 307 -43.10 -22.38 15.58
C SER A 307 -42.28 -21.54 14.60
N LEU A 308 -42.80 -21.36 13.36
CA LEU A 308 -42.20 -20.53 12.33
C LEU A 308 -43.12 -19.38 12.01
N GLU A 309 -42.67 -18.15 12.32
CA GLU A 309 -43.31 -16.87 11.94
C GLU A 309 -42.41 -16.15 10.94
N CYS A 310 -42.83 -16.03 9.69
CA CYS A 310 -42.02 -15.47 8.65
C CYS A 310 -42.85 -14.67 7.66
N ASP A 311 -42.36 -13.51 7.29
CA ASP A 311 -42.92 -12.68 6.23
C ASP A 311 -42.63 -13.31 4.86
N ASP A 312 -43.55 -13.13 3.91
CA ASP A 312 -43.39 -13.63 2.54
C ASP A 312 -42.57 -12.64 1.70
N HIS A 313 -41.25 -12.74 1.85
CA HIS A 313 -40.29 -11.89 1.13
C HIS A 313 -39.28 -12.73 0.34
N THR A 314 -38.72 -12.14 -0.72
CA THR A 314 -37.57 -12.70 -1.42
C THR A 314 -36.30 -12.22 -0.74
N VAL A 315 -35.37 -13.14 -0.48
CA VAL A 315 -34.04 -12.87 0.07
C VAL A 315 -32.97 -13.18 -0.96
N TYR A 316 -31.88 -12.43 -0.90
CA TYR A 316 -30.72 -12.61 -1.76
C TYR A 316 -29.48 -12.88 -0.89
N ALA A 317 -28.96 -14.10 -0.96
CA ALA A 317 -27.85 -14.57 -0.16
C ALA A 317 -27.16 -15.77 -0.82
N ASP A 318 -26.02 -16.18 -0.28
CA ASP A 318 -25.54 -17.54 -0.54
C ASP A 318 -26.40 -18.52 0.30
N LEU A 319 -27.39 -19.12 -0.37
CA LEU A 319 -28.40 -19.97 0.26
C LEU A 319 -27.78 -21.20 0.92
N HIS A 320 -26.68 -21.73 0.40
CA HIS A 320 -25.99 -22.88 1.01
C HIS A 320 -25.42 -22.55 2.39
N TRP A 321 -24.69 -21.45 2.48
CA TRP A 321 -24.09 -21.02 3.73
C TRP A 321 -25.11 -20.47 4.71
N LEU A 322 -26.12 -19.76 4.21
CA LEU A 322 -27.23 -19.29 5.05
C LEU A 322 -28.01 -20.44 5.66
N ALA A 323 -28.36 -21.51 4.87
CA ALA A 323 -28.97 -22.72 5.41
C ALA A 323 -28.11 -23.34 6.50
N ARG A 324 -26.80 -23.41 6.29
CA ARG A 324 -25.86 -23.95 7.27
C ARG A 324 -25.87 -23.17 8.59
N ALA A 325 -25.92 -21.83 8.51
CA ALA A 325 -25.98 -20.98 9.69
C ALA A 325 -27.30 -21.20 10.46
N ILE A 326 -28.43 -21.15 9.76
CA ILE A 326 -29.76 -21.34 10.36
C ILE A 326 -29.90 -22.74 10.98
N THR A 327 -29.45 -23.78 10.27
CA THR A 327 -29.42 -25.16 10.76
C THR A 327 -28.59 -25.28 12.05
N ASN A 328 -27.43 -24.62 12.12
CA ASN A 328 -26.63 -24.62 13.35
C ASN A 328 -27.34 -23.92 14.52
N LEU A 329 -28.05 -22.82 14.27
CA LEU A 329 -28.83 -22.14 15.31
C LEU A 329 -30.00 -22.98 15.78
N ILE A 330 -30.77 -23.62 14.87
CA ILE A 330 -31.90 -24.49 15.22
C ILE A 330 -31.38 -25.74 15.97
N ASN A 331 -30.28 -26.35 15.53
CA ASN A 331 -29.67 -27.47 16.21
C ASN A 331 -29.25 -27.11 17.65
N ASN A 332 -28.66 -25.91 17.82
CA ASN A 332 -28.32 -25.40 19.14
C ASN A 332 -29.57 -25.24 20.01
N ALA A 333 -30.64 -24.64 19.45
CA ALA A 333 -31.92 -24.55 20.17
C ALA A 333 -32.47 -25.94 20.53
N CYS A 334 -32.43 -26.93 19.63
CA CYS A 334 -32.84 -28.31 19.94
C CYS A 334 -32.03 -28.97 21.07
N ASP A 335 -30.74 -28.61 21.21
CA ASP A 335 -29.89 -29.19 22.24
C ASP A 335 -30.18 -28.61 23.64
N PHE A 336 -30.68 -27.39 23.73
CA PHE A 336 -30.86 -26.67 24.98
C PHE A 336 -32.32 -26.38 25.36
N ALA A 337 -33.25 -26.38 24.39
CA ALA A 337 -34.66 -26.18 24.66
C ALA A 337 -35.22 -27.27 25.61
N ASN A 338 -36.19 -26.88 26.43
CA ASN A 338 -36.96 -27.81 27.24
C ASN A 338 -38.18 -28.34 26.45
N HIS A 339 -38.94 -27.45 25.78
CA HIS A 339 -40.19 -27.81 25.08
C HIS A 339 -40.41 -27.04 23.78
N SER A 340 -39.95 -25.78 23.71
CA SER A 340 -40.38 -24.87 22.66
C SER A 340 -39.25 -24.10 22.01
N ILE A 341 -39.32 -24.01 20.66
CA ILE A 341 -38.44 -23.23 19.85
C ILE A 341 -39.28 -22.29 18.97
N GLN A 342 -38.92 -21.03 18.89
CA GLN A 342 -39.56 -20.07 18.01
C GLN A 342 -38.52 -19.55 16.97
N VAL A 343 -38.87 -19.68 15.70
CA VAL A 343 -38.12 -19.09 14.58
C VAL A 343 -38.93 -17.96 14.03
N THR A 344 -38.37 -16.72 14.05
CA THR A 344 -39.01 -15.57 13.41
C THR A 344 -38.05 -14.97 12.38
N ALA A 345 -38.59 -14.59 11.25
CA ALA A 345 -37.77 -13.96 10.19
C ALA A 345 -38.53 -12.81 9.53
N SER A 346 -37.84 -11.69 9.38
CA SER A 346 -38.38 -10.50 8.69
C SER A 346 -37.29 -9.80 7.91
N VAL A 347 -37.68 -9.07 6.87
CA VAL A 347 -36.79 -8.17 6.14
C VAL A 347 -37.10 -6.76 6.62
N GLN A 348 -36.13 -6.12 7.26
CA GLN A 348 -36.20 -4.77 7.81
C GLN A 348 -35.21 -3.87 7.07
N GLU A 349 -35.71 -2.79 6.49
CA GLU A 349 -34.90 -1.87 5.65
C GLU A 349 -34.16 -2.62 4.53
N ARG A 350 -32.86 -2.86 4.74
CA ARG A 350 -31.97 -3.59 3.83
C ARG A 350 -31.29 -4.79 4.49
N SER A 351 -31.96 -5.38 5.47
CA SER A 351 -31.37 -6.51 6.23
C SER A 351 -32.42 -7.59 6.45
N LEU A 352 -32.01 -8.84 6.24
CA LEU A 352 -32.75 -10.00 6.72
C LEU A 352 -32.37 -10.20 8.19
N VAL A 353 -33.38 -10.26 9.06
CA VAL A 353 -33.23 -10.57 10.48
C VAL A 353 -33.93 -11.91 10.76
N VAL A 354 -33.15 -12.88 11.22
CA VAL A 354 -33.65 -14.20 11.64
C VAL A 354 -33.38 -14.37 13.13
N ASN A 355 -34.43 -14.57 13.91
CA ASN A 355 -34.31 -14.84 15.33
C ASN A 355 -34.71 -16.31 15.61
N ILE A 356 -33.89 -17.01 16.36
CA ILE A 356 -34.16 -18.33 16.87
C ILE A 356 -34.12 -18.28 18.41
N ALA A 357 -35.26 -18.45 19.02
CA ALA A 357 -35.45 -18.40 20.46
C ALA A 357 -35.79 -19.77 21.00
N ASP A 358 -35.31 -20.11 22.21
CA ASP A 358 -35.59 -21.33 22.94
C ASP A 358 -36.11 -21.02 24.37
N ASP A 359 -36.64 -22.04 25.01
CA ASP A 359 -37.09 -22.02 26.41
C ASP A 359 -36.08 -22.71 27.36
N GLY A 360 -34.83 -22.78 26.95
CA GLY A 360 -33.75 -23.39 27.71
C GLY A 360 -33.21 -22.51 28.83
N PRO A 361 -32.04 -22.85 29.38
CA PRO A 361 -31.45 -22.14 30.52
C PRO A 361 -30.91 -20.72 30.15
N GLY A 362 -30.85 -20.41 28.87
CA GLY A 362 -30.24 -19.17 28.39
C GLY A 362 -28.71 -19.19 28.46
N ILE A 363 -28.08 -18.02 28.23
CA ILE A 363 -26.63 -17.84 28.24
C ILE A 363 -26.29 -16.74 29.25
N ALA A 364 -25.25 -16.95 30.05
CA ALA A 364 -24.76 -15.93 30.98
C ALA A 364 -24.22 -14.71 30.21
N GLN A 365 -24.57 -13.50 30.66
CA GLN A 365 -24.25 -12.25 29.98
C GLN A 365 -22.74 -12.09 29.69
N GLU A 366 -21.88 -12.58 30.58
CA GLU A 366 -20.42 -12.57 30.42
C GLU A 366 -19.90 -13.45 29.26
N ASN A 367 -20.73 -14.40 28.81
CA ASN A 367 -20.41 -15.35 27.74
C ASN A 367 -21.00 -14.97 26.38
N ASN A 368 -21.83 -13.93 26.29
CA ASN A 368 -22.51 -13.51 25.05
C ASN A 368 -21.58 -13.29 23.87
N HIS A 369 -20.37 -12.81 24.11
CA HIS A 369 -19.35 -12.64 23.04
C HIS A 369 -18.52 -13.91 22.83
N LYS A 370 -18.35 -14.73 23.85
CA LYS A 370 -17.50 -15.92 23.84
C LYS A 370 -18.15 -17.10 23.13
N VAL A 371 -19.47 -17.20 23.16
CA VAL A 371 -20.22 -18.33 22.57
C VAL A 371 -20.02 -18.46 21.05
N PHE A 372 -19.61 -17.38 20.37
CA PHE A 372 -19.29 -17.38 18.95
C PHE A 372 -17.82 -17.69 18.65
N SER A 373 -16.98 -17.84 19.71
CA SER A 373 -15.59 -18.25 19.52
C SER A 373 -15.51 -19.75 19.23
N PRO A 374 -14.66 -20.17 18.28
CA PRO A 374 -14.49 -21.60 18.00
C PRO A 374 -14.14 -22.39 19.27
N PHE A 375 -14.73 -23.58 19.43
CA PHE A 375 -14.49 -24.51 20.53
C PHE A 375 -14.93 -24.03 21.91
N PHE A 376 -15.64 -22.92 22.00
CA PHE A 376 -16.19 -22.45 23.27
C PHE A 376 -17.36 -23.35 23.70
N ARG A 377 -17.28 -23.83 24.92
CA ARG A 377 -18.37 -24.60 25.59
C ARG A 377 -18.48 -24.11 27.04
N GLU A 378 -19.69 -23.81 27.48
CA GLU A 378 -19.93 -23.42 28.85
C GLU A 378 -19.80 -24.64 29.80
N ARG A 379 -19.05 -24.45 30.89
CA ARG A 379 -18.72 -25.56 31.82
C ARG A 379 -19.93 -26.22 32.43
N SER A 380 -21.02 -25.47 32.63
CA SER A 380 -22.27 -25.95 33.25
C SER A 380 -23.06 -26.95 32.40
N HIS A 381 -22.78 -27.01 31.08
CA HIS A 381 -23.54 -27.82 30.12
C HIS A 381 -22.74 -28.97 29.49
N ARG A 382 -21.55 -29.29 30.02
CA ARG A 382 -20.68 -30.36 29.48
C ARG A 382 -21.35 -31.74 29.41
N ASN A 383 -22.40 -31.99 30.23
CA ASN A 383 -23.04 -33.30 30.32
C ASN A 383 -24.34 -33.43 29.51
N ARG A 384 -24.83 -32.36 28.83
CA ARG A 384 -26.16 -32.40 28.18
C ARG A 384 -26.14 -32.59 26.67
N SER A 385 -25.03 -32.36 26.00
CA SER A 385 -24.93 -32.55 24.54
C SER A 385 -23.62 -33.21 24.17
N ASP A 386 -23.61 -34.53 24.07
CA ASP A 386 -22.41 -35.29 23.64
C ASP A 386 -21.96 -34.99 22.22
N ASN A 387 -22.79 -34.31 21.42
CA ASN A 387 -22.55 -34.12 19.98
C ASN A 387 -22.16 -32.69 19.56
N SER A 388 -21.99 -31.70 20.46
CA SER A 388 -21.66 -30.34 20.06
C SER A 388 -20.19 -29.98 20.32
N TYR A 389 -19.41 -29.79 19.28
CA TYR A 389 -17.94 -29.52 19.34
C TYR A 389 -17.60 -28.05 19.53
N GLY A 390 -18.58 -27.17 19.78
CA GLY A 390 -18.38 -25.73 19.94
C GLY A 390 -18.01 -25.01 18.63
N LEU A 391 -18.32 -25.62 17.48
CA LEU A 391 -18.04 -25.04 16.16
C LEU A 391 -19.28 -24.42 15.50
N GLY A 392 -20.49 -24.87 15.87
CA GLY A 392 -21.74 -24.44 15.22
C GLY A 392 -21.95 -22.93 15.24
N LEU A 393 -21.83 -22.31 16.43
CA LEU A 393 -22.00 -20.86 16.58
C LEU A 393 -20.84 -20.05 15.95
N ALA A 394 -19.64 -20.60 15.93
CA ALA A 394 -18.52 -19.99 15.21
C ALA A 394 -18.75 -19.99 13.68
N ILE A 395 -19.33 -21.05 13.12
CA ILE A 395 -19.78 -21.10 11.73
C ILE A 395 -20.82 -20.00 11.46
N VAL A 396 -21.82 -19.84 12.35
CA VAL A 396 -22.84 -18.79 12.21
C VAL A 396 -22.21 -17.40 12.18
N ALA A 397 -21.28 -17.11 13.08
CA ALA A 397 -20.58 -15.82 13.11
C ALA A 397 -19.80 -15.55 11.81
N LYS A 398 -19.13 -16.57 11.28
CA LYS A 398 -18.37 -16.45 10.03
C LYS A 398 -19.29 -16.23 8.81
N VAL A 399 -20.41 -16.96 8.75
CA VAL A 399 -21.41 -16.78 7.69
C VAL A 399 -22.05 -15.39 7.77
N ALA A 400 -22.35 -14.89 8.98
CA ALA A 400 -22.84 -13.53 9.16
C ALA A 400 -21.85 -12.48 8.64
N ASP A 401 -20.57 -12.62 8.99
CA ASP A 401 -19.49 -11.72 8.53
C ASP A 401 -19.36 -11.72 7.00
N TRP A 402 -19.41 -12.88 6.36
CA TRP A 402 -19.37 -12.99 4.89
C TRP A 402 -20.54 -12.30 4.18
N HIS A 403 -21.71 -12.30 4.82
CA HIS A 403 -22.92 -11.62 4.31
C HIS A 403 -23.02 -10.16 4.81
N HIS A 404 -21.90 -9.58 5.26
CA HIS A 404 -21.84 -8.20 5.78
C HIS A 404 -22.86 -7.94 6.91
N GLY A 405 -23.09 -8.96 7.73
CA GLY A 405 -24.05 -8.96 8.80
C GLY A 405 -23.44 -9.15 10.18
N THR A 406 -24.28 -9.51 11.15
CA THR A 406 -23.86 -9.76 12.53
C THR A 406 -24.70 -10.87 13.14
N VAL A 407 -24.15 -11.57 14.14
CA VAL A 407 -24.92 -12.45 15.01
C VAL A 407 -24.78 -11.99 16.46
N LYS A 408 -25.89 -12.03 17.19
CA LYS A 408 -25.96 -11.65 18.60
C LYS A 408 -26.78 -12.69 19.37
N VAL A 409 -26.56 -12.76 20.69
CA VAL A 409 -27.40 -13.53 21.58
C VAL A 409 -27.91 -12.64 22.70
N SER A 410 -29.16 -12.82 23.05
CA SER A 410 -29.85 -12.13 24.12
C SER A 410 -30.74 -13.12 24.87
N LYS A 411 -31.38 -12.69 25.95
CA LYS A 411 -32.44 -13.45 26.60
C LYS A 411 -33.72 -13.33 25.77
N SER A 412 -34.41 -14.46 25.55
CA SER A 412 -35.72 -14.44 24.89
C SER A 412 -36.77 -13.79 25.81
N GLU A 413 -37.48 -12.81 25.27
CA GLU A 413 -38.58 -12.13 26.00
C GLU A 413 -39.81 -13.04 26.14
N ARG A 414 -40.05 -13.89 25.12
CA ARG A 414 -41.26 -14.75 25.08
C ARG A 414 -41.04 -16.12 25.75
N LEU A 415 -39.87 -16.73 25.55
CA LEU A 415 -39.60 -18.10 25.99
C LEU A 415 -38.65 -18.18 27.20
N SER A 416 -38.08 -17.05 27.63
CA SER A 416 -37.17 -16.90 28.76
C SER A 416 -35.79 -17.56 28.65
N GLY A 417 -35.51 -18.35 27.61
CA GLY A 417 -34.23 -18.96 27.32
C GLY A 417 -33.32 -18.05 26.47
N ALA A 418 -32.52 -18.61 25.58
CA ALA A 418 -31.67 -17.82 24.66
C ALA A 418 -32.42 -17.38 23.39
N CYS A 419 -32.07 -16.24 22.87
CA CYS A 419 -32.49 -15.76 21.54
C CYS A 419 -31.28 -15.37 20.73
N PHE A 420 -31.02 -16.10 19.66
CA PHE A 420 -30.00 -15.80 18.70
C PHE A 420 -30.57 -14.98 17.55
N THR A 421 -30.02 -13.80 17.29
CA THR A 421 -30.41 -12.90 16.21
C THR A 421 -29.30 -12.89 15.15
N LEU A 422 -29.58 -13.44 13.98
CA LEU A 422 -28.74 -13.37 12.79
C LEU A 422 -29.27 -12.27 11.89
N THR A 423 -28.42 -11.29 11.61
CA THR A 423 -28.71 -10.18 10.68
C THR A 423 -27.77 -10.29 9.50
N ILE A 424 -28.27 -10.25 8.27
CA ILE A 424 -27.47 -10.22 7.05
C ILE A 424 -27.94 -9.10 6.13
N ALA A 425 -26.99 -8.43 5.45
CA ALA A 425 -27.31 -7.37 4.51
C ALA A 425 -28.02 -7.94 3.26
N GLN A 426 -29.06 -7.22 2.81
CA GLN A 426 -29.74 -7.49 1.54
C GLN A 426 -29.31 -6.43 0.52
N PHE A 427 -28.78 -6.88 -0.61
CA PHE A 427 -28.42 -6.01 -1.72
C PHE A 427 -29.59 -6.06 -2.73
N GLU A 428 -30.13 -4.90 -3.10
CA GLU A 428 -31.03 -4.77 -4.22
C GLU A 428 -30.27 -5.09 -5.53
N HIS A 429 -30.83 -5.95 -6.33
CA HIS A 429 -30.40 -6.24 -7.71
C HIS A 429 -31.03 -5.26 -8.67
#